data_d627137a69fa4a5e5ec681304f9e9dee
#
_entry.id   d627137a69fa4a5e5ec681304f9e9dee
#
_cell.length_a   1.000
_cell.length_b   1.000
_cell.length_c   1.000
_cell.angle_alpha   90.00
_cell.angle_beta   90.00
_cell.angle_gamma   90.00
#
_symmetry.space_group_name_H-M   'P 1'
#
loop_
_entity.id
_entity.type
_entity.pdbx_description
1 polymer ?
#
loop_
_entity_poly.entity_id
_entity_poly.type
_entity_poly.pdbx_seq_one_letter_code
_entity_poly.pdbx_strand_id
1 'polypeptide(L)'
;EFALNQNGVVIAQVGTAQGVDKNSVPRGVAKIGDPIPYLFNWPGMLGPIEILGQNADGVGVINTAPEIDGVVRRMPLIVTVGGETYPSMTIETIRVATGAPSYQVKAGPSGVQAVRVPGYPVIKTDPNGQIWLRWNKQFERISVVDKFDIVQGKTVILGITAEGIGSVIATPNGERYSHDPIAVGLQTIISGDNIVRTDYATFVEYVTAGVVALLLVLLATFAPYWLVGIAFVVFWTGTGYASYFAFTRHLQLWDVSWILLVASLTGFHAVFNRFAKEFFEKQAIKKQFAGYCSPTVVKMLQENPKLIKEGTKREISICFSDLRGFTPLGESFGDDVKGLTRIMNGYMDAITKPILDANGMVIKYIGDASMHIHNAPIDDTEHHKTAVRTGLEMLKAVEKFNEKITAEGRPPVGMGAGINSGLGYLGEMGSTERHSYDVLGDSVSTAARIESKCKEYGCVLLVGENTYDATKDDFMYLKIDELAVKGKSVGIRIYTVLSDME
;
A
#
# COMPACT_ATOMS: atom_id res chain seq x y z
N GLU A 1 50.02 13.05 48.35
CA GLU A 1 50.11 14.53 48.44
C GLU A 1 51.06 15.11 47.38
N PHE A 2 52.32 14.67 47.34
CA PHE A 2 53.32 15.24 46.40
C PHE A 2 52.91 15.14 44.90
N ALA A 3 52.26 14.05 44.52
CA ALA A 3 51.82 13.87 43.12
C ALA A 3 50.58 14.74 42.75
N LEU A 4 49.80 15.19 43.72
CA LEU A 4 48.60 16.03 43.54
C LEU A 4 48.91 17.50 43.54
N ASN A 5 50.07 17.91 44.08
CA ASN A 5 50.53 19.30 43.99
C ASN A 5 51.10 19.70 42.61
N GLN A 6 50.96 18.81 41.62
CA GLN A 6 51.20 19.13 40.21
C GLN A 6 49.94 19.73 39.61
N ASN A 7 49.98 20.90 39.03
CA ASN A 7 48.86 21.55 38.39
C ASN A 7 48.19 20.68 37.34
N GLY A 8 46.86 20.59 37.37
CA GLY A 8 46.07 19.91 36.34
C GLY A 8 45.54 18.50 36.67
N VAL A 9 45.52 18.14 37.96
CA VAL A 9 45.00 16.81 38.39
C VAL A 9 43.50 16.88 38.66
N VAL A 10 42.74 16.01 37.96
CA VAL A 10 41.30 15.77 38.15
C VAL A 10 41.07 14.36 38.69
N ILE A 11 40.35 14.24 39.76
CA ILE A 11 40.05 12.96 40.44
C ILE A 11 38.59 12.54 40.24
N ALA A 12 38.36 11.24 40.24
CA ALA A 12 37.03 10.66 40.01
C ALA A 12 36.15 10.70 41.30
N GLN A 13 34.87 10.96 41.08
CA GLN A 13 33.77 10.65 42.00
C GLN A 13 32.67 9.84 41.31
N VAL A 14 31.88 9.09 42.07
CA VAL A 14 30.93 8.10 41.52
C VAL A 14 29.53 8.34 42.07
N GLY A 15 28.56 8.54 41.17
CA GLY A 15 27.15 8.51 41.53
C GLY A 15 26.70 7.10 41.95
N THR A 16 25.96 6.99 43.04
CA THR A 16 25.51 5.73 43.64
C THR A 16 23.99 5.56 43.55
N ALA A 17 23.55 4.35 43.26
CA ALA A 17 22.12 4.00 43.26
C ALA A 17 21.58 3.76 44.70
N GLN A 18 22.46 3.59 45.68
CA GLN A 18 22.09 3.23 47.06
C GLN A 18 21.84 4.44 47.98
N GLY A 19 21.87 5.66 47.47
CA GLY A 19 21.64 6.88 48.24
C GLY A 19 22.75 7.20 49.26
N VAL A 20 23.95 6.60 49.12
CA VAL A 20 25.10 6.90 49.95
C VAL A 20 25.76 8.17 49.44
N ASP A 21 25.83 9.18 50.29
CA ASP A 21 26.58 10.42 50.05
C ASP A 21 27.73 10.51 51.06
N LYS A 22 28.96 10.38 50.57
CA LYS A 22 30.16 10.40 51.41
C LYS A 22 31.29 11.08 50.65
N ASN A 23 31.89 12.07 51.31
CA ASN A 23 33.01 12.86 50.78
C ASN A 23 32.75 13.42 49.38
N SER A 24 31.49 13.66 49.02
CA SER A 24 31.16 14.26 47.73
C SER A 24 31.67 15.70 47.60
N VAL A 25 32.09 16.07 46.43
CA VAL A 25 32.62 17.41 46.13
C VAL A 25 31.72 18.10 45.12
N PRO A 26 30.65 18.78 45.54
CA PRO A 26 29.80 19.54 44.65
C PRO A 26 30.52 20.76 44.10
N ARG A 27 30.09 21.20 42.92
CA ARG A 27 30.57 22.42 42.33
C ARG A 27 29.42 23.27 41.79
N GLY A 28 29.29 24.46 42.30
CA GLY A 28 28.26 25.40 41.88
C GLY A 28 28.37 25.79 40.41
N VAL A 29 27.23 25.98 39.78
CA VAL A 29 27.10 26.43 38.38
C VAL A 29 26.37 27.78 38.31
N ALA A 30 26.80 28.63 37.40
CA ALA A 30 26.06 29.86 37.06
C ALA A 30 24.89 29.45 36.14
N LYS A 31 23.65 29.68 36.59
CA LYS A 31 22.44 29.20 35.92
C LYS A 31 21.79 30.33 35.13
N ILE A 32 21.41 30.03 33.88
CA ILE A 32 20.48 30.84 33.08
C ILE A 32 19.25 29.96 32.88
N GLY A 33 18.12 30.32 33.50
CA GLY A 33 16.97 29.45 33.68
C GLY A 33 17.16 28.46 34.82
N ASP A 34 16.31 27.44 34.93
CA ASP A 34 16.42 26.37 35.91
C ASP A 34 16.79 25.03 35.25
N PRO A 35 18.06 24.60 35.28
CA PRO A 35 18.50 23.35 34.69
C PRO A 35 18.24 22.13 35.59
N ILE A 36 18.06 22.30 36.91
CA ILE A 36 18.03 21.20 37.87
C ILE A 36 16.99 20.11 37.54
N PRO A 37 15.74 20.45 37.18
CA PRO A 37 14.73 19.45 36.88
C PRO A 37 15.05 18.54 35.66
N TYR A 38 15.95 18.97 34.80
CA TYR A 38 16.30 18.28 33.55
C TYR A 38 17.58 17.48 33.64
N LEU A 39 18.46 17.80 34.62
CA LEU A 39 19.72 17.10 34.80
C LEU A 39 19.51 15.71 35.37
N PHE A 40 20.41 14.78 35.03
CA PHE A 40 20.37 13.44 35.57
C PHE A 40 20.64 13.51 37.09
N ASN A 41 19.71 12.96 37.88
CA ASN A 41 19.79 12.97 39.35
C ASN A 41 20.19 11.59 39.89
N TRP A 42 21.31 11.52 40.58
CA TRP A 42 21.74 10.33 41.29
C TRP A 42 21.18 10.32 42.73
N PRO A 43 20.79 9.16 43.29
CA PRO A 43 20.36 9.07 44.67
C PRO A 43 21.44 9.44 45.69
N GLY A 44 22.72 9.23 45.37
CA GLY A 44 23.86 9.59 46.23
C GLY A 44 25.16 9.77 45.43
N MET A 45 26.21 10.23 46.07
CA MET A 45 27.53 10.43 45.49
C MET A 45 28.63 9.93 46.44
N LEU A 46 29.55 9.16 45.88
CA LEU A 46 30.77 8.73 46.61
C LEU A 46 31.96 9.50 46.03
N GLY A 47 32.47 10.44 46.85
CA GLY A 47 33.67 11.22 46.52
C GLY A 47 34.97 10.51 46.87
N PRO A 48 36.11 11.13 46.50
CA PRO A 48 37.42 10.64 46.90
C PRO A 48 37.64 10.75 48.40
N ILE A 49 38.66 10.11 48.94
CA ILE A 49 39.05 10.34 50.32
C ILE A 49 39.42 11.80 50.53
N GLU A 50 39.10 12.32 51.67
CA GLU A 50 39.15 13.76 51.97
C GLU A 50 40.48 14.44 51.58
N ILE A 51 41.60 13.81 51.93
CA ILE A 51 42.95 14.30 51.63
C ILE A 51 43.22 14.44 50.14
N LEU A 52 42.65 13.51 49.31
CA LEU A 52 42.79 13.61 47.84
C LEU A 52 41.85 14.68 47.26
N GLY A 53 40.60 14.72 47.74
CA GLY A 53 39.63 15.67 47.28
C GLY A 53 40.02 17.15 47.52
N GLN A 54 40.71 17.44 48.67
CA GLN A 54 41.18 18.74 49.03
C GLN A 54 42.40 19.20 48.23
N ASN A 55 43.25 18.27 47.78
CA ASN A 55 44.50 18.58 47.06
C ASN A 55 44.38 18.45 45.54
N ALA A 56 43.25 18.01 44.99
CA ALA A 56 43.01 17.93 43.56
C ALA A 56 42.53 19.27 42.98
N ASP A 57 42.96 19.61 41.75
CA ASP A 57 42.49 20.82 41.05
C ASP A 57 41.02 20.69 40.61
N GLY A 58 40.54 19.43 40.47
CA GLY A 58 39.16 19.13 40.14
C GLY A 58 38.71 17.74 40.60
N VAL A 59 37.39 17.63 40.81
CA VAL A 59 36.74 16.35 41.09
C VAL A 59 35.56 16.18 40.16
N GLY A 60 35.54 15.10 39.37
CA GLY A 60 34.54 14.88 38.33
C GLY A 60 33.87 13.50 38.39
N VAL A 61 32.57 13.49 38.02
CA VAL A 61 31.76 12.28 37.97
C VAL A 61 32.15 11.41 36.76
N ILE A 62 32.36 10.11 36.99
CA ILE A 62 32.74 9.18 35.91
C ILE A 62 31.58 8.35 35.37
N ASN A 63 30.41 8.41 35.98
CA ASN A 63 29.26 7.63 35.59
C ASN A 63 28.75 8.06 34.23
N THR A 64 28.40 7.07 33.43
CA THR A 64 27.56 7.23 32.23
C THR A 64 26.20 6.63 32.47
N ALA A 65 25.15 7.18 31.85
CA ALA A 65 23.83 6.60 31.87
C ALA A 65 23.63 5.79 30.59
N PRO A 66 23.60 4.44 30.65
CA PRO A 66 23.28 3.64 29.50
C PRO A 66 21.83 3.87 29.08
N GLU A 67 21.54 3.71 27.80
CA GLU A 67 20.18 3.78 27.29
C GLU A 67 19.39 2.50 27.62
N ILE A 68 18.11 2.44 27.24
CA ILE A 68 17.22 1.30 27.57
C ILE A 68 17.78 -0.04 27.08
N ASP A 69 18.54 -0.02 25.97
CA ASP A 69 19.21 -1.20 25.41
C ASP A 69 20.57 -1.52 26.06
N GLY A 70 20.94 -0.81 27.11
CA GLY A 70 22.19 -0.99 27.82
C GLY A 70 23.42 -0.37 27.14
N VAL A 71 23.27 0.24 25.97
CA VAL A 71 24.38 0.81 25.18
C VAL A 71 24.63 2.27 25.57
N VAL A 72 25.89 2.60 25.86
CA VAL A 72 26.31 3.98 26.18
C VAL A 72 26.54 4.77 24.90
N ARG A 73 25.64 5.70 24.59
CA ARG A 73 25.75 6.63 23.44
C ARG A 73 25.97 8.06 23.83
N ARG A 74 25.53 8.44 25.04
CA ARG A 74 25.57 9.79 25.55
C ARG A 74 26.27 9.86 26.89
N MET A 75 26.75 11.04 27.22
CA MET A 75 27.41 11.32 28.50
C MET A 75 26.89 12.62 29.09
N PRO A 76 26.43 12.61 30.36
CA PRO A 76 26.03 13.83 31.02
C PRO A 76 27.28 14.71 31.29
N LEU A 77 27.16 16.01 31.07
CA LEU A 77 28.21 16.97 31.43
C LEU A 77 28.10 17.42 32.86
N ILE A 78 26.89 17.53 33.39
CA ILE A 78 26.60 17.91 34.77
C ILE A 78 25.48 17.01 35.28
N VAL A 79 25.60 16.55 36.50
CA VAL A 79 24.58 15.73 37.19
C VAL A 79 24.20 16.39 38.52
N THR A 80 23.12 15.89 39.15
CA THR A 80 22.67 16.42 40.44
C THR A 80 22.56 15.27 41.47
N VAL A 81 22.74 15.65 42.75
CA VAL A 81 22.40 14.82 43.91
C VAL A 81 21.83 15.77 44.96
N GLY A 82 20.61 15.52 45.44
CA GLY A 82 19.97 16.36 46.45
C GLY A 82 19.84 17.84 46.12
N GLY A 83 19.83 18.20 44.84
CA GLY A 83 19.79 19.60 44.36
C GLY A 83 21.16 20.27 44.17
N GLU A 84 22.22 19.68 44.66
CA GLU A 84 23.58 20.09 44.37
C GLU A 84 24.06 19.58 43.02
N THR A 85 24.95 20.35 42.36
CA THR A 85 25.45 20.04 41.03
C THR A 85 26.87 19.49 41.06
N TYR A 86 27.09 18.47 40.21
CA TYR A 86 28.38 17.76 40.09
C TYR A 86 28.80 17.71 38.62
N PRO A 87 29.98 18.21 38.24
CA PRO A 87 30.49 18.12 36.89
C PRO A 87 30.92 16.68 36.57
N SER A 88 30.74 16.26 35.31
CA SER A 88 31.41 15.04 34.83
C SER A 88 32.92 15.25 34.74
N MET A 89 33.67 14.16 34.78
CA MET A 89 35.13 14.22 34.65
C MET A 89 35.58 14.87 33.34
N THR A 90 34.81 14.64 32.26
CA THR A 90 35.03 15.25 30.94
C THR A 90 35.04 16.80 31.01
N ILE A 91 33.95 17.40 31.57
CA ILE A 91 33.84 18.86 31.59
C ILE A 91 34.77 19.47 32.66
N GLU A 92 34.99 18.74 33.77
CA GLU A 92 35.91 19.19 34.82
C GLU A 92 37.37 19.25 34.32
N THR A 93 37.78 18.27 33.51
CA THR A 93 39.10 18.30 32.85
C THR A 93 39.28 19.53 31.96
N ILE A 94 38.23 19.93 31.20
CA ILE A 94 38.26 21.16 30.40
C ILE A 94 38.35 22.42 31.31
N ARG A 95 37.59 22.43 32.43
CA ARG A 95 37.61 23.52 33.38
C ARG A 95 39.01 23.72 33.97
N VAL A 96 39.62 22.66 34.43
CA VAL A 96 40.98 22.68 34.99
C VAL A 96 41.99 23.14 33.95
N ALA A 97 41.93 22.57 32.73
CA ALA A 97 42.85 22.93 31.65
C ALA A 97 42.73 24.39 31.20
N THR A 98 41.54 24.99 31.34
CA THR A 98 41.32 26.43 31.01
C THR A 98 41.53 27.40 32.18
N GLY A 99 41.74 26.87 33.38
CA GLY A 99 41.81 27.68 34.60
C GLY A 99 40.49 28.38 34.99
N ALA A 100 39.38 27.87 34.47
CA ALA A 100 38.07 28.53 34.72
C ALA A 100 37.57 28.26 36.15
N PRO A 101 36.93 29.27 36.79
CA PRO A 101 36.47 29.15 38.18
C PRO A 101 35.23 28.27 38.35
N SER A 102 34.35 28.25 37.36
CA SER A 102 33.05 27.53 37.43
C SER A 102 32.50 27.24 36.04
N TYR A 103 31.28 26.74 35.98
CA TYR A 103 30.51 26.47 34.76
C TYR A 103 29.33 27.41 34.59
N GLN A 104 28.88 27.55 33.35
CA GLN A 104 27.63 28.24 33.01
C GLN A 104 26.70 27.20 32.33
N VAL A 105 25.47 27.08 32.84
CA VAL A 105 24.45 26.19 32.28
C VAL A 105 23.27 27.01 31.85
N LYS A 106 22.88 26.86 30.58
CA LYS A 106 21.71 27.50 30.02
C LYS A 106 20.60 26.49 29.85
N ALA A 107 19.45 26.76 30.47
CA ALA A 107 18.23 25.95 30.30
C ALA A 107 17.08 26.83 29.81
N GLY A 108 16.16 26.23 29.05
CA GLY A 108 14.91 26.82 28.57
C GLY A 108 13.73 25.95 28.99
N PRO A 109 12.53 26.27 28.50
CA PRO A 109 11.31 25.47 28.80
C PRO A 109 11.38 24.00 28.34
N SER A 110 12.23 23.72 27.37
CA SER A 110 12.39 22.36 26.80
C SER A 110 13.55 21.57 27.40
N GLY A 111 14.28 22.14 28.38
CA GLY A 111 15.44 21.52 29.00
C GLY A 111 16.73 22.30 28.89
N VAL A 112 17.84 21.64 29.17
CA VAL A 112 19.19 22.18 29.05
C VAL A 112 19.52 22.38 27.56
N GLN A 113 20.08 23.55 27.21
CA GLN A 113 20.44 23.89 25.84
C GLN A 113 21.95 23.85 25.62
N ALA A 114 22.71 24.26 26.63
CA ALA A 114 24.14 24.35 26.51
C ALA A 114 24.84 24.40 27.89
N VAL A 115 26.07 23.90 27.90
CA VAL A 115 27.03 24.07 29.01
C VAL A 115 28.22 24.85 28.47
N ARG A 116 28.74 25.78 29.23
CA ARG A 116 29.92 26.57 28.90
C ARG A 116 30.92 26.57 30.04
N VAL A 117 32.17 26.37 29.69
CA VAL A 117 33.32 26.67 30.54
C VAL A 117 33.88 28.03 30.10
N PRO A 118 34.03 29.03 30.99
CA PRO A 118 34.68 30.32 30.66
C PRO A 118 36.04 30.05 29.98
N GLY A 119 36.31 30.76 28.87
CA GLY A 119 37.51 30.54 28.06
C GLY A 119 37.41 29.40 27.04
N TYR A 120 36.29 28.64 27.02
CA TYR A 120 36.05 27.59 26.06
C TYR A 120 34.77 27.86 25.24
N PRO A 121 34.67 27.36 24.01
CA PRO A 121 33.44 27.47 23.21
C PRO A 121 32.22 26.84 23.88
N VAL A 122 31.05 27.34 23.53
CA VAL A 122 29.76 26.84 24.06
C VAL A 122 29.54 25.40 23.57
N ILE A 123 29.28 24.48 24.50
CA ILE A 123 28.97 23.06 24.22
C ILE A 123 27.46 22.94 24.23
N LYS A 124 26.87 22.66 23.05
CA LYS A 124 25.45 22.35 22.93
C LYS A 124 25.18 20.94 23.47
N THR A 125 24.08 20.79 24.22
CA THR A 125 23.67 19.53 24.83
C THR A 125 22.28 19.11 24.35
N ASP A 126 21.90 17.88 24.67
CA ASP A 126 20.50 17.48 24.64
C ASP A 126 19.73 18.12 25.82
N PRO A 127 18.38 17.99 25.88
CA PRO A 127 17.57 18.56 26.96
C PRO A 127 17.95 18.12 28.38
N ASN A 128 18.67 17.02 28.52
CA ASN A 128 19.13 16.48 29.81
C ASN A 128 20.57 16.88 30.15
N GLY A 129 21.17 17.79 29.41
CA GLY A 129 22.56 18.23 29.64
C GLY A 129 23.61 17.21 29.22
N GLN A 130 23.28 16.32 28.29
CA GLN A 130 24.16 15.27 27.79
C GLN A 130 24.69 15.60 26.40
N ILE A 131 25.85 15.04 26.05
CA ILE A 131 26.42 15.07 24.69
C ILE A 131 26.42 13.68 24.07
N TRP A 132 26.28 13.60 22.75
CA TRP A 132 26.44 12.39 21.98
C TRP A 132 27.94 12.08 21.82
N LEU A 133 28.35 10.87 22.19
CA LEU A 133 29.73 10.42 22.10
C LEU A 133 30.07 9.97 20.66
N ARG A 134 31.16 10.47 20.11
CA ARG A 134 31.68 10.11 18.78
C ARG A 134 32.57 8.88 18.88
N TRP A 135 31.97 7.71 19.02
CA TRP A 135 32.68 6.44 19.21
C TRP A 135 33.59 6.02 18.04
N ASN A 136 33.52 6.68 16.89
CA ASN A 136 34.44 6.46 15.78
C ASN A 136 35.80 7.11 15.97
N LYS A 137 36.00 7.92 17.01
CA LYS A 137 37.28 8.49 17.36
C LYS A 137 38.17 7.44 18.01
N GLN A 138 39.45 7.52 17.69
CA GLN A 138 40.49 6.68 18.27
C GLN A 138 41.43 7.53 19.11
N PHE A 139 41.88 6.98 20.22
CA PHE A 139 42.94 7.54 21.06
C PHE A 139 43.98 6.46 21.36
N GLU A 140 45.21 6.92 21.56
CA GLU A 140 46.32 6.06 21.88
C GLU A 140 46.15 5.50 23.30
N ARG A 141 46.37 4.21 23.47
CA ARG A 141 46.41 3.54 24.78
C ARG A 141 47.81 3.02 25.00
N ILE A 142 48.37 3.39 26.16
CA ILE A 142 49.69 2.96 26.61
C ILE A 142 49.60 2.31 27.98
N SER A 143 50.44 1.35 28.25
CA SER A 143 50.57 0.77 29.58
C SER A 143 51.38 1.69 30.49
N VAL A 144 51.03 1.72 31.77
CA VAL A 144 51.77 2.50 32.80
C VAL A 144 53.26 2.03 32.93
N VAL A 145 53.55 0.82 32.50
CA VAL A 145 54.92 0.29 32.48
C VAL A 145 55.71 0.68 31.23
N ASP A 146 55.08 1.32 30.25
CA ASP A 146 55.72 1.79 29.03
C ASP A 146 56.36 3.18 29.25
N LYS A 147 57.04 3.69 28.22
CA LYS A 147 57.77 4.96 28.29
C LYS A 147 56.83 6.16 28.52
N PHE A 148 57.03 6.88 29.61
CA PHE A 148 56.25 8.07 29.99
C PHE A 148 56.55 9.33 29.14
N ASP A 149 57.61 9.37 28.38
CA ASP A 149 57.96 10.52 27.56
C ASP A 149 56.91 10.88 26.51
N ILE A 150 56.09 9.91 26.12
CA ILE A 150 55.03 10.06 25.11
C ILE A 150 53.87 10.93 25.61
N VAL A 151 53.67 11.07 26.93
CA VAL A 151 52.55 11.76 27.54
C VAL A 151 52.81 13.23 27.88
N GLN A 152 54.03 13.72 27.72
CA GLN A 152 54.42 15.07 28.01
C GLN A 152 53.59 16.08 27.20
N GLY A 153 52.94 17.04 27.87
CA GLY A 153 52.12 18.06 27.25
C GLY A 153 50.75 17.57 26.76
N LYS A 154 50.36 16.34 27.08
CA LYS A 154 49.06 15.75 26.72
C LYS A 154 48.13 15.66 27.94
N THR A 155 46.83 15.65 27.67
CA THR A 155 45.83 15.25 28.67
C THR A 155 45.79 13.72 28.73
N VAL A 156 46.04 13.17 29.90
CA VAL A 156 46.10 11.71 30.12
C VAL A 156 44.95 11.26 31.02
N ILE A 157 44.24 10.23 30.64
CA ILE A 157 43.24 9.56 31.46
C ILE A 157 43.83 8.26 31.96
N LEU A 158 43.98 8.14 33.28
CA LEU A 158 44.42 6.91 33.92
C LEU A 158 43.19 6.03 34.21
N GLY A 159 43.16 4.84 33.62
CA GLY A 159 42.08 3.87 33.81
C GLY A 159 42.63 2.48 34.15
N ILE A 160 41.80 1.66 34.85
CA ILE A 160 42.16 0.29 35.17
C ILE A 160 41.57 -0.63 34.10
N THR A 161 42.49 -1.44 33.49
CA THR A 161 42.13 -2.38 32.42
C THR A 161 42.42 -3.83 32.82
N ALA A 162 42.86 -4.05 34.06
CA ALA A 162 43.19 -5.38 34.55
C ALA A 162 41.96 -6.29 34.58
N GLU A 163 42.14 -7.50 34.09
CA GLU A 163 41.07 -8.53 34.02
C GLU A 163 40.53 -8.83 35.45
N GLY A 164 39.20 -8.84 35.60
CA GLY A 164 38.54 -9.04 36.89
C GLY A 164 38.41 -7.78 37.77
N ILE A 165 39.06 -6.67 37.44
CA ILE A 165 38.97 -5.37 38.16
C ILE A 165 38.43 -4.29 37.23
N GLY A 166 38.89 -4.26 35.99
CA GLY A 166 38.40 -3.31 34.99
C GLY A 166 36.98 -3.64 34.56
N SER A 167 36.06 -2.66 34.68
CA SER A 167 34.69 -2.80 34.18
C SER A 167 34.61 -2.44 32.73
N VAL A 168 33.77 -3.18 31.98
CA VAL A 168 33.45 -2.93 30.60
C VAL A 168 32.00 -2.44 30.43
N ILE A 169 31.75 -1.69 29.38
CA ILE A 169 30.44 -1.18 29.01
C ILE A 169 30.16 -1.51 27.55
N ALA A 170 28.87 -1.69 27.22
CA ALA A 170 28.44 -1.83 25.84
C ALA A 170 28.41 -0.45 25.16
N THR A 171 28.99 -0.37 23.97
CA THR A 171 29.01 0.85 23.13
C THR A 171 28.57 0.50 21.71
N PRO A 172 28.23 1.49 20.86
CA PRO A 172 27.89 1.24 19.45
C PRO A 172 28.98 0.49 18.65
N ASN A 173 30.22 0.54 19.12
CA ASN A 173 31.36 -0.12 18.46
C ASN A 173 31.85 -1.36 19.23
N GLY A 174 30.97 -2.01 19.98
CA GLY A 174 31.29 -3.17 20.82
C GLY A 174 31.66 -2.80 22.25
N GLU A 175 32.21 -3.77 22.98
CA GLU A 175 32.61 -3.57 24.38
C GLU A 175 33.84 -2.66 24.50
N ARG A 176 33.82 -1.75 25.47
CA ARG A 176 34.88 -0.82 25.79
C ARG A 176 35.05 -0.71 27.30
N TYR A 177 36.19 -0.23 27.77
CA TYR A 177 36.38 0.03 29.20
C TYR A 177 35.53 1.19 29.70
N SER A 178 35.11 1.12 30.96
CA SER A 178 34.23 2.11 31.58
C SER A 178 34.78 3.54 31.65
N HIS A 179 36.07 3.73 31.49
CA HIS A 179 36.73 5.05 31.43
C HIS A 179 36.81 5.60 29.99
N ASP A 180 36.60 4.79 28.95
CA ASP A 180 36.65 5.25 27.54
C ASP A 180 35.62 6.36 27.20
N PRO A 181 34.41 6.38 27.77
CA PRO A 181 33.47 7.51 27.53
C PRO A 181 34.04 8.87 27.87
N ILE A 182 34.90 8.95 28.89
CA ILE A 182 35.54 10.20 29.30
C ILE A 182 36.50 10.68 28.21
N ALA A 183 37.33 9.79 27.68
CA ALA A 183 38.27 10.08 26.61
C ALA A 183 37.54 10.45 25.31
N VAL A 184 36.51 9.67 24.93
CA VAL A 184 35.69 9.94 23.76
C VAL A 184 34.92 11.24 23.91
N GLY A 185 34.40 11.52 25.11
CA GLY A 185 33.69 12.79 25.42
C GLY A 185 34.62 14.01 25.28
N LEU A 186 35.81 13.94 25.86
CA LEU A 186 36.83 15.00 25.71
C LEU A 186 37.16 15.21 24.26
N GLN A 187 37.47 14.14 23.51
CA GLN A 187 37.82 14.23 22.11
C GLN A 187 36.67 14.78 21.25
N THR A 188 35.41 14.39 21.55
CA THR A 188 34.22 14.91 20.87
C THR A 188 34.10 16.43 21.07
N ILE A 189 34.28 16.91 22.29
CA ILE A 189 34.19 18.35 22.63
C ILE A 189 35.34 19.11 21.99
N ILE A 190 36.59 18.62 22.12
CA ILE A 190 37.79 19.29 21.59
C ILE A 190 37.76 19.38 20.07
N SER A 191 37.29 18.32 19.38
CA SER A 191 37.15 18.35 17.92
C SER A 191 36.01 19.21 17.40
N GLY A 192 35.10 19.68 18.27
CA GLY A 192 33.89 20.39 17.85
C GLY A 192 32.88 19.51 17.10
N ASP A 193 33.05 18.18 17.13
CA ASP A 193 32.21 17.22 16.40
C ASP A 193 30.93 16.82 17.17
N ASN A 194 30.39 17.74 17.95
CA ASN A 194 29.24 17.47 18.79
C ASN A 194 27.96 17.29 17.94
N ILE A 195 27.34 16.13 18.04
CA ILE A 195 26.04 15.86 17.40
C ILE A 195 24.96 16.59 18.16
N VAL A 196 24.12 17.32 17.43
CA VAL A 196 23.06 18.14 18.03
C VAL A 196 21.71 17.72 17.47
N ARG A 197 20.72 17.54 18.36
CA ARG A 197 19.31 17.51 18.00
C ARG A 197 18.71 18.87 18.34
N THR A 198 18.15 19.56 17.36
CA THR A 198 17.56 20.89 17.55
C THR A 198 16.22 20.80 18.28
N ASP A 199 15.86 21.79 19.08
CA ASP A 199 14.61 21.80 19.86
C ASP A 199 13.34 21.71 19.00
N TYR A 200 13.40 22.23 17.78
CA TYR A 200 12.29 22.19 16.82
C TYR A 200 12.26 20.90 15.94
N ALA A 201 13.24 20.00 16.08
CA ALA A 201 13.37 18.84 15.23
C ALA A 201 12.10 17.99 15.23
N THR A 202 11.58 17.68 16.41
CA THR A 202 10.36 16.86 16.58
C THR A 202 9.15 17.47 15.88
N PHE A 203 8.98 18.81 15.99
CA PHE A 203 7.88 19.51 15.32
C PHE A 203 8.00 19.39 13.79
N VAL A 204 9.20 19.65 13.24
CA VAL A 204 9.45 19.56 11.79
C VAL A 204 9.26 18.14 11.29
N GLU A 205 9.70 17.12 12.04
CA GLU A 205 9.52 15.71 11.71
C GLU A 205 8.03 15.34 11.57
N TYR A 206 7.19 15.74 12.54
CA TYR A 206 5.75 15.46 12.48
C TYR A 206 5.04 16.24 11.36
N VAL A 207 5.38 17.51 11.16
CA VAL A 207 4.82 18.31 10.07
C VAL A 207 5.20 17.70 8.72
N THR A 208 6.46 17.31 8.55
CA THR A 208 6.93 16.66 7.31
C THR A 208 6.20 15.35 7.07
N ALA A 209 6.01 14.51 8.10
CA ALA A 209 5.23 13.28 8.00
C ALA A 209 3.80 13.55 7.54
N GLY A 210 3.13 14.55 8.11
CA GLY A 210 1.77 14.97 7.72
C GLY A 210 1.69 15.47 6.28
N VAL A 211 2.65 16.29 5.85
CA VAL A 211 2.72 16.80 4.47
C VAL A 211 2.94 15.66 3.47
N VAL A 212 3.87 14.75 3.74
CA VAL A 212 4.13 13.58 2.89
C VAL A 212 2.88 12.69 2.78
N ALA A 213 2.21 12.43 3.91
CA ALA A 213 0.96 11.67 3.92
C ALA A 213 -0.12 12.33 3.04
N LEU A 214 -0.33 13.64 3.22
CA LEU A 214 -1.31 14.40 2.44
C LEU A 214 -0.99 14.34 0.93
N LEU A 215 0.27 14.55 0.56
CA LEU A 215 0.69 14.50 -0.85
C LEU A 215 0.48 13.10 -1.46
N LEU A 216 0.79 12.04 -0.72
CA LEU A 216 0.57 10.66 -1.19
C LEU A 216 -0.92 10.36 -1.37
N VAL A 217 -1.80 10.83 -0.46
CA VAL A 217 -3.25 10.69 -0.59
C VAL A 217 -3.78 11.45 -1.80
N LEU A 218 -3.36 12.69 -1.99
CA LEU A 218 -3.76 13.51 -3.15
C LEU A 218 -3.31 12.86 -4.46
N LEU A 219 -2.06 12.40 -4.53
CA LEU A 219 -1.55 11.69 -5.71
C LEU A 219 -2.34 10.40 -5.96
N ALA A 220 -2.64 9.62 -4.92
CA ALA A 220 -3.43 8.40 -5.06
C ALA A 220 -4.86 8.66 -5.55
N THR A 221 -5.41 9.83 -5.27
CA THR A 221 -6.77 10.21 -5.70
C THR A 221 -6.80 10.62 -7.17
N PHE A 222 -5.83 11.39 -7.63
CA PHE A 222 -5.87 12.05 -8.95
C PHE A 222 -4.88 11.48 -9.97
N ALA A 223 -3.79 10.86 -9.54
CA ALA A 223 -2.73 10.38 -10.43
C ALA A 223 -2.84 8.86 -10.70
N PRO A 224 -2.28 8.34 -11.81
CA PRO A 224 -2.16 6.91 -12.05
C PRO A 224 -1.27 6.25 -10.97
N TYR A 225 -1.56 4.97 -10.63
CA TYR A 225 -0.92 4.25 -9.52
C TYR A 225 0.61 4.14 -9.62
N TRP A 226 1.15 4.08 -10.84
CA TRP A 226 2.61 4.03 -11.05
C TRP A 226 3.31 5.32 -10.62
N LEU A 227 2.65 6.50 -10.77
CA LEU A 227 3.16 7.78 -10.26
C LEU A 227 3.16 7.81 -8.73
N VAL A 228 2.14 7.24 -8.09
CA VAL A 228 2.11 7.11 -6.62
C VAL A 228 3.28 6.25 -6.14
N GLY A 229 3.57 5.15 -6.84
CA GLY A 229 4.72 4.30 -6.54
C GLY A 229 6.06 5.04 -6.68
N ILE A 230 6.24 5.80 -7.75
CA ILE A 230 7.45 6.63 -7.94
C ILE A 230 7.56 7.69 -6.84
N ALA A 231 6.47 8.42 -6.55
CA ALA A 231 6.46 9.43 -5.51
C ALA A 231 6.80 8.85 -4.13
N PHE A 232 6.26 7.67 -3.80
CA PHE A 232 6.59 6.95 -2.58
C PHE A 232 8.09 6.66 -2.48
N VAL A 233 8.70 6.10 -3.52
CA VAL A 233 10.14 5.81 -3.55
C VAL A 233 10.96 7.09 -3.42
N VAL A 234 10.58 8.17 -4.12
CA VAL A 234 11.27 9.47 -4.06
C VAL A 234 11.20 10.07 -2.65
N PHE A 235 10.02 10.09 -2.02
CA PHE A 235 9.87 10.58 -0.64
C PHE A 235 10.64 9.72 0.36
N TRP A 236 10.58 8.40 0.20
CA TRP A 236 11.26 7.48 1.12
C TRP A 236 12.79 7.61 1.04
N THR A 237 13.35 7.57 -0.17
CA THR A 237 14.80 7.71 -0.40
C THR A 237 15.28 9.14 -0.14
N GLY A 238 14.50 10.14 -0.55
CA GLY A 238 14.80 11.56 -0.34
C GLY A 238 14.86 11.94 1.14
N THR A 239 13.93 11.45 1.95
CA THR A 239 13.93 11.68 3.40
C THR A 239 15.13 11.01 4.06
N GLY A 240 15.43 9.76 3.70
CA GLY A 240 16.62 9.06 4.19
C GLY A 240 17.92 9.78 3.81
N TYR A 241 18.03 10.21 2.56
CA TYR A 241 19.20 10.96 2.09
C TYR A 241 19.33 12.33 2.78
N ALA A 242 18.24 13.05 2.98
CA ALA A 242 18.25 14.35 3.67
C ALA A 242 18.74 14.21 5.12
N SER A 243 18.28 13.20 5.85
CA SER A 243 18.77 12.88 7.20
C SER A 243 20.25 12.50 7.20
N TYR A 244 20.67 11.64 6.27
CA TYR A 244 22.09 11.28 6.13
C TYR A 244 22.95 12.51 5.81
N PHE A 245 22.52 13.39 4.93
CA PHE A 245 23.22 14.62 4.58
C PHE A 245 23.33 15.58 5.78
N ALA A 246 22.21 15.79 6.51
CA ALA A 246 22.19 16.61 7.71
C ALA A 246 23.14 16.07 8.79
N PHE A 247 23.17 14.75 8.97
CA PHE A 247 24.10 14.10 9.90
C PHE A 247 25.57 14.27 9.49
N THR A 248 25.90 13.98 8.22
CA THR A 248 27.31 13.98 7.77
C THR A 248 27.90 15.37 7.60
N ARG A 249 27.09 16.37 7.20
CA ARG A 249 27.56 17.73 6.92
C ARG A 249 27.36 18.71 8.07
N HIS A 250 26.29 18.54 8.84
CA HIS A 250 25.90 19.49 9.88
C HIS A 250 25.88 18.90 11.29
N LEU A 251 26.19 17.61 11.45
CA LEU A 251 26.13 16.88 12.72
C LEU A 251 24.76 17.01 13.40
N GLN A 252 23.70 17.13 12.60
CA GLN A 252 22.33 17.22 13.09
C GLN A 252 21.66 15.85 13.07
N LEU A 253 21.02 15.48 14.19
CA LEU A 253 20.28 14.24 14.33
C LEU A 253 18.80 14.49 14.08
N TRP A 254 18.28 13.89 13.02
CA TRP A 254 16.87 13.89 12.65
C TRP A 254 16.31 12.47 12.73
N ASP A 255 15.16 12.33 13.39
CA ASP A 255 14.44 11.05 13.44
C ASP A 255 13.46 10.97 12.27
N VAL A 256 13.84 10.21 11.28
CA VAL A 256 13.02 9.98 10.07
C VAL A 256 12.07 8.79 10.21
N SER A 257 12.12 8.05 11.30
CA SER A 257 11.36 6.82 11.50
C SER A 257 9.87 7.04 11.35
N TRP A 258 9.34 8.11 11.95
CA TRP A 258 7.93 8.47 11.83
C TRP A 258 7.52 8.87 10.41
N ILE A 259 8.36 9.63 9.71
CA ILE A 259 8.11 10.04 8.32
C ILE A 259 8.04 8.80 7.43
N LEU A 260 9.01 7.88 7.55
CA LEU A 260 9.06 6.65 6.79
C LEU A 260 7.90 5.72 7.12
N LEU A 261 7.54 5.59 8.40
CA LEU A 261 6.40 4.78 8.83
C LEU A 261 5.09 5.29 8.26
N VAL A 262 4.82 6.59 8.45
CA VAL A 262 3.59 7.23 7.95
C VAL A 262 3.51 7.17 6.43
N ALA A 263 4.60 7.44 5.72
CA ALA A 263 4.66 7.33 4.27
C ALA A 263 4.38 5.89 3.80
N SER A 264 4.94 4.89 4.48
CA SER A 264 4.74 3.47 4.15
C SER A 264 3.30 3.04 4.37
N LEU A 265 2.70 3.35 5.51
CA LEU A 265 1.31 3.01 5.82
C LEU A 265 0.33 3.71 4.88
N THR A 266 0.54 5.02 4.63
CA THR A 266 -0.33 5.81 3.77
C THR A 266 -0.20 5.37 2.31
N GLY A 267 1.02 5.16 1.83
CA GLY A 267 1.28 4.70 0.47
C GLY A 267 0.68 3.32 0.20
N PHE A 268 0.89 2.37 1.12
CA PHE A 268 0.31 1.03 1.03
C PHE A 268 -1.22 1.09 1.03
N HIS A 269 -1.82 1.83 1.97
CA HIS A 269 -3.27 1.98 2.07
C HIS A 269 -3.88 2.58 0.79
N ALA A 270 -3.25 3.63 0.25
CA ALA A 270 -3.72 4.31 -0.95
C ALA A 270 -3.69 3.39 -2.18
N VAL A 271 -2.59 2.66 -2.39
CA VAL A 271 -2.45 1.69 -3.48
C VAL A 271 -3.42 0.52 -3.32
N PHE A 272 -3.53 -0.01 -2.09
CA PHE A 272 -4.42 -1.13 -1.79
C PHE A 272 -5.90 -0.79 -2.03
N ASN A 273 -6.38 0.35 -1.55
CA ASN A 273 -7.78 0.76 -1.75
C ASN A 273 -8.12 0.92 -3.24
N ARG A 274 -7.22 1.48 -4.01
CA ARG A 274 -7.42 1.64 -5.45
C ARG A 274 -7.43 0.29 -6.16
N PHE A 275 -6.48 -0.58 -5.85
CA PHE A 275 -6.43 -1.94 -6.38
C PHE A 275 -7.72 -2.72 -6.02
N ALA A 276 -8.14 -2.66 -4.75
CA ALA A 276 -9.36 -3.31 -4.29
C ALA A 276 -10.59 -2.80 -5.06
N LYS A 277 -10.72 -1.49 -5.24
CA LYS A 277 -11.83 -0.90 -6.00
C LYS A 277 -11.86 -1.41 -7.44
N GLU A 278 -10.74 -1.34 -8.17
CA GLU A 278 -10.65 -1.85 -9.54
C GLU A 278 -10.93 -3.36 -9.62
N PHE A 279 -10.42 -4.13 -8.65
CA PHE A 279 -10.64 -5.56 -8.60
C PHE A 279 -12.12 -5.90 -8.40
N PHE A 280 -12.79 -5.26 -7.44
CA PHE A 280 -14.21 -5.50 -7.19
C PHE A 280 -15.09 -5.03 -8.33
N GLU A 281 -14.79 -3.91 -8.98
CA GLU A 281 -15.52 -3.45 -10.18
C GLU A 281 -15.39 -4.48 -11.33
N LYS A 282 -14.20 -4.99 -11.60
CA LYS A 282 -13.98 -6.04 -12.60
C LYS A 282 -14.72 -7.35 -12.25
N GLN A 283 -14.72 -7.73 -10.98
CA GLN A 283 -15.45 -8.92 -10.53
C GLN A 283 -16.98 -8.75 -10.63
N ALA A 284 -17.51 -7.56 -10.34
CA ALA A 284 -18.92 -7.26 -10.49
C ALA A 284 -19.37 -7.41 -11.95
N ILE A 285 -18.61 -6.84 -12.90
CA ILE A 285 -18.87 -6.98 -14.34
C ILE A 285 -18.83 -8.46 -14.75
N LYS A 286 -17.80 -9.18 -14.31
CA LYS A 286 -17.70 -10.61 -14.60
C LYS A 286 -18.93 -11.38 -14.11
N LYS A 287 -19.36 -11.15 -12.87
CA LYS A 287 -20.53 -11.82 -12.29
C LYS A 287 -21.83 -11.48 -13.03
N GLN A 288 -21.98 -10.23 -13.46
CA GLN A 288 -23.16 -9.74 -14.15
C GLN A 288 -23.31 -10.37 -15.54
N PHE A 289 -22.21 -10.50 -16.29
CA PHE A 289 -22.25 -10.87 -17.71
C PHE A 289 -21.79 -12.30 -18.02
N ALA A 290 -21.19 -13.01 -17.07
CA ALA A 290 -20.67 -14.38 -17.31
C ALA A 290 -21.74 -15.40 -17.75
N GLY A 291 -23.03 -15.13 -17.47
CA GLY A 291 -24.15 -15.96 -17.91
C GLY A 291 -24.79 -15.52 -19.25
N TYR A 292 -24.37 -14.38 -19.80
CA TYR A 292 -25.00 -13.77 -20.99
C TYR A 292 -24.10 -13.72 -22.21
N CYS A 293 -22.79 -13.72 -22.01
CA CYS A 293 -21.79 -13.51 -23.06
C CYS A 293 -20.66 -14.53 -22.99
N SER A 294 -19.92 -14.66 -24.10
CA SER A 294 -18.70 -15.45 -24.11
C SER A 294 -17.63 -14.85 -23.17
N PRO A 295 -16.68 -15.65 -22.66
CA PRO A 295 -15.57 -15.12 -21.83
C PRO A 295 -14.79 -13.98 -22.47
N THR A 296 -14.64 -14.01 -23.79
CA THR A 296 -13.98 -12.95 -24.58
C THR A 296 -14.74 -11.62 -24.48
N VAL A 297 -16.06 -11.67 -24.62
CA VAL A 297 -16.93 -10.49 -24.47
C VAL A 297 -16.87 -9.94 -23.06
N VAL A 298 -16.95 -10.81 -22.05
CA VAL A 298 -16.83 -10.42 -20.64
C VAL A 298 -15.50 -9.71 -20.37
N LYS A 299 -14.40 -10.20 -20.94
CA LYS A 299 -13.09 -9.56 -20.81
C LYS A 299 -13.08 -8.16 -21.43
N MET A 300 -13.63 -7.99 -22.62
CA MET A 300 -13.72 -6.68 -23.29
C MET A 300 -14.57 -5.69 -22.49
N LEU A 301 -15.68 -6.14 -21.90
CA LEU A 301 -16.52 -5.32 -21.03
C LEU A 301 -15.79 -4.90 -19.73
N GLN A 302 -14.93 -5.77 -19.18
CA GLN A 302 -14.08 -5.44 -18.04
C GLN A 302 -13.01 -4.38 -18.38
N GLU A 303 -12.50 -4.40 -19.62
CA GLU A 303 -11.54 -3.42 -20.12
C GLU A 303 -12.21 -2.09 -20.45
N ASN A 304 -13.47 -2.10 -20.87
CA ASN A 304 -14.25 -0.93 -21.27
C ASN A 304 -15.63 -0.84 -20.61
N PRO A 305 -15.70 -0.57 -19.29
CA PRO A 305 -16.98 -0.53 -18.55
C PRO A 305 -17.99 0.50 -19.04
N LYS A 306 -17.55 1.51 -19.79
CA LYS A 306 -18.42 2.55 -20.38
C LYS A 306 -19.41 1.98 -21.41
N LEU A 307 -19.05 0.92 -22.10
CA LEU A 307 -19.93 0.27 -23.08
C LEU A 307 -21.23 -0.26 -22.49
N ILE A 308 -21.27 -0.48 -21.18
CA ILE A 308 -22.44 -0.99 -20.47
C ILE A 308 -23.32 0.14 -19.93
N LYS A 309 -22.69 1.19 -19.37
CA LYS A 309 -23.39 2.26 -18.65
C LYS A 309 -24.03 3.30 -19.54
N GLU A 310 -23.48 3.53 -20.72
CA GLU A 310 -24.00 4.48 -21.70
C GLU A 310 -24.95 3.73 -22.62
N GLY A 311 -26.26 3.93 -22.49
CA GLY A 311 -27.25 3.36 -23.41
C GLY A 311 -26.88 3.72 -24.85
N THR A 312 -26.83 2.73 -25.75
CA THR A 312 -26.39 2.92 -27.14
C THR A 312 -27.53 2.61 -28.11
N LYS A 313 -27.58 3.39 -29.22
CA LYS A 313 -28.44 3.12 -30.37
C LYS A 313 -27.56 2.62 -31.50
N ARG A 314 -27.77 1.39 -31.93
CA ARG A 314 -26.98 0.80 -33.00
C ARG A 314 -27.77 -0.21 -33.83
N GLU A 315 -27.28 -0.52 -34.98
CA GLU A 315 -27.83 -1.59 -35.83
C GLU A 315 -27.37 -2.94 -35.25
N ILE A 316 -28.33 -3.87 -35.12
CA ILE A 316 -28.10 -5.20 -34.55
C ILE A 316 -28.91 -6.23 -35.34
N SER A 317 -28.50 -7.50 -35.27
CA SER A 317 -29.33 -8.63 -35.65
C SER A 317 -29.85 -9.31 -34.39
N ILE A 318 -31.18 -9.44 -34.32
CA ILE A 318 -31.89 -10.02 -33.18
C ILE A 318 -32.47 -11.35 -33.61
N CYS A 319 -32.32 -12.36 -32.78
CA CYS A 319 -32.92 -13.64 -32.94
C CYS A 319 -33.76 -14.03 -31.73
N PHE A 320 -34.99 -14.45 -31.98
CA PHE A 320 -35.83 -15.15 -31.02
C PHE A 320 -35.86 -16.63 -31.41
N SER A 321 -35.76 -17.54 -30.46
CA SER A 321 -35.95 -18.97 -30.68
C SER A 321 -36.89 -19.52 -29.62
N ASP A 322 -37.72 -20.50 -30.01
CA ASP A 322 -38.68 -21.13 -29.14
C ASP A 322 -38.65 -22.68 -29.32
N LEU A 323 -38.84 -23.38 -28.21
CA LEU A 323 -38.84 -24.87 -28.18
C LEU A 323 -40.18 -25.38 -28.69
N ARG A 324 -40.13 -26.32 -29.62
CA ARG A 324 -41.31 -27.02 -30.11
C ARG A 324 -41.37 -28.44 -29.57
N GLY A 325 -42.57 -28.86 -29.19
CA GLY A 325 -42.78 -30.22 -28.64
C GLY A 325 -42.53 -30.29 -27.14
N PHE A 326 -42.52 -29.13 -26.44
CA PHE A 326 -42.36 -29.11 -24.99
C PHE A 326 -43.45 -29.83 -24.24
N THR A 327 -44.76 -29.70 -24.64
CA THR A 327 -45.88 -30.34 -23.98
C THR A 327 -45.78 -31.88 -23.99
N PRO A 328 -45.59 -32.57 -25.14
CA PRO A 328 -45.36 -33.99 -25.15
C PRO A 328 -44.11 -34.43 -24.37
N LEU A 329 -43.07 -33.62 -24.42
CA LEU A 329 -41.81 -33.86 -23.65
C LEU A 329 -42.11 -33.80 -22.14
N GLY A 330 -42.78 -32.74 -21.67
CA GLY A 330 -43.15 -32.57 -20.27
C GLY A 330 -44.04 -33.70 -19.75
N GLU A 331 -45.05 -34.11 -20.52
CA GLU A 331 -45.94 -35.23 -20.20
C GLU A 331 -45.15 -36.54 -20.06
N SER A 332 -44.07 -36.75 -20.86
CA SER A 332 -43.24 -37.95 -20.79
C SER A 332 -42.46 -38.10 -19.47
N PHE A 333 -42.35 -37.01 -18.67
CA PHE A 333 -41.67 -37.03 -17.39
C PHE A 333 -42.62 -37.24 -16.19
N GLY A 334 -43.93 -37.04 -16.36
CA GLY A 334 -44.88 -37.11 -15.25
C GLY A 334 -44.42 -36.29 -14.06
N ASP A 335 -44.21 -36.93 -12.91
CA ASP A 335 -43.80 -36.27 -11.66
C ASP A 335 -42.27 -36.07 -11.54
N ASP A 336 -41.46 -36.51 -12.55
CA ASP A 336 -40.01 -36.36 -12.53
C ASP A 336 -39.54 -34.96 -12.94
N VAL A 337 -39.78 -33.99 -12.04
CA VAL A 337 -39.38 -32.57 -12.24
C VAL A 337 -37.87 -32.42 -12.45
N LYS A 338 -37.04 -33.25 -11.78
CA LYS A 338 -35.57 -33.19 -11.92
C LYS A 338 -35.13 -33.65 -13.32
N GLY A 339 -35.73 -34.70 -13.84
CA GLY A 339 -35.46 -35.19 -15.20
C GLY A 339 -35.85 -34.13 -16.23
N LEU A 340 -37.04 -33.55 -16.14
CA LEU A 340 -37.47 -32.47 -17.03
C LEU A 340 -36.55 -31.26 -16.98
N THR A 341 -36.18 -30.81 -15.77
CA THR A 341 -35.25 -29.68 -15.61
C THR A 341 -33.90 -29.99 -16.25
N ARG A 342 -33.35 -31.18 -16.09
CA ARG A 342 -32.09 -31.62 -16.71
C ARG A 342 -32.14 -31.52 -18.23
N ILE A 343 -33.25 -31.99 -18.82
CA ILE A 343 -33.42 -31.96 -20.28
C ILE A 343 -33.59 -30.53 -20.79
N MET A 344 -34.36 -29.72 -20.09
CA MET A 344 -34.52 -28.27 -20.42
C MET A 344 -33.18 -27.55 -20.38
N ASN A 345 -32.38 -27.73 -19.33
CA ASN A 345 -31.06 -27.16 -19.25
C ASN A 345 -30.14 -27.66 -20.39
N GLY A 346 -30.21 -28.95 -20.72
CA GLY A 346 -29.45 -29.52 -21.83
C GLY A 346 -29.83 -28.91 -23.20
N TYR A 347 -31.11 -28.63 -23.42
CA TYR A 347 -31.59 -27.92 -24.61
C TYR A 347 -31.05 -26.48 -24.62
N MET A 348 -31.19 -25.75 -23.51
CA MET A 348 -30.68 -24.38 -23.40
C MET A 348 -29.16 -24.32 -23.63
N ASP A 349 -28.40 -25.24 -23.09
CA ASP A 349 -26.96 -25.37 -23.33
C ASP A 349 -26.66 -25.60 -24.81
N ALA A 350 -27.44 -26.44 -25.48
CA ALA A 350 -27.24 -26.77 -26.89
C ALA A 350 -27.45 -25.54 -27.79
N ILE A 351 -28.50 -24.74 -27.56
CA ILE A 351 -28.77 -23.53 -28.36
C ILE A 351 -27.86 -22.36 -27.98
N THR A 352 -27.42 -22.26 -26.72
CA THR A 352 -26.59 -21.14 -26.23
C THR A 352 -25.15 -21.25 -26.75
N LYS A 353 -24.61 -22.45 -26.84
CA LYS A 353 -23.22 -22.64 -27.27
C LYS A 353 -22.91 -22.01 -28.64
N PRO A 354 -23.67 -22.24 -29.72
CA PRO A 354 -23.43 -21.55 -31.00
C PRO A 354 -23.51 -20.05 -30.93
N ILE A 355 -24.39 -19.50 -30.09
CA ILE A 355 -24.53 -18.03 -29.90
C ILE A 355 -23.24 -17.47 -29.30
N LEU A 356 -22.72 -18.11 -28.25
CA LEU A 356 -21.51 -17.62 -27.54
C LEU A 356 -20.26 -17.84 -28.41
N ASP A 357 -20.16 -18.94 -29.13
CA ASP A 357 -19.05 -19.26 -30.04
C ASP A 357 -18.98 -18.22 -31.21
N ALA A 358 -20.11 -17.67 -31.62
CA ALA A 358 -20.21 -16.57 -32.59
C ALA A 358 -20.12 -15.15 -31.97
N ASN A 359 -19.65 -15.01 -30.72
CA ASN A 359 -19.61 -13.75 -29.96
C ASN A 359 -20.97 -13.03 -29.86
N GLY A 360 -22.08 -13.76 -30.02
CA GLY A 360 -23.40 -13.26 -29.75
C GLY A 360 -23.65 -13.09 -28.24
N MET A 361 -24.64 -12.30 -27.90
CA MET A 361 -25.06 -12.05 -26.52
C MET A 361 -26.46 -12.58 -26.29
N VAL A 362 -26.61 -13.52 -25.36
CA VAL A 362 -27.94 -13.92 -24.88
C VAL A 362 -28.49 -12.81 -23.97
N ILE A 363 -29.60 -12.22 -24.35
CA ILE A 363 -30.24 -11.13 -23.56
C ILE A 363 -31.04 -11.75 -22.42
N LYS A 364 -31.91 -12.72 -22.74
CA LYS A 364 -32.76 -13.39 -21.75
C LYS A 364 -33.31 -14.70 -22.26
N TYR A 365 -33.68 -15.57 -21.33
CA TYR A 365 -34.55 -16.70 -21.55
C TYR A 365 -35.96 -16.34 -21.11
N ILE A 366 -36.97 -16.70 -21.88
CA ILE A 366 -38.38 -16.44 -21.65
C ILE A 366 -39.13 -17.77 -21.63
N GLY A 367 -39.11 -18.44 -20.46
CA GLY A 367 -39.58 -19.83 -20.38
C GLY A 367 -38.66 -20.78 -21.15
N ASP A 368 -39.18 -21.36 -22.21
CA ASP A 368 -38.46 -22.24 -23.18
C ASP A 368 -37.93 -21.51 -24.42
N ALA A 369 -38.20 -20.20 -24.51
CA ALA A 369 -37.68 -19.34 -25.56
C ALA A 369 -36.38 -18.62 -25.17
N SER A 370 -35.57 -18.28 -26.16
CA SER A 370 -34.38 -17.44 -25.98
C SER A 370 -34.43 -16.19 -26.86
N MET A 371 -33.81 -15.12 -26.38
CA MET A 371 -33.54 -13.90 -27.12
C MET A 371 -32.05 -13.61 -27.10
N HIS A 372 -31.44 -13.50 -28.27
CA HIS A 372 -30.05 -13.13 -28.40
C HIS A 372 -29.81 -12.13 -29.52
N ILE A 373 -28.66 -11.48 -29.48
CA ILE A 373 -28.29 -10.45 -30.45
C ILE A 373 -26.86 -10.61 -30.93
N HIS A 374 -26.57 -10.05 -32.11
CA HIS A 374 -25.24 -9.87 -32.69
C HIS A 374 -24.98 -8.40 -32.99
N ASN A 375 -23.72 -8.00 -33.13
CA ASN A 375 -23.23 -6.63 -33.24
C ASN A 375 -23.39 -5.79 -31.96
N ALA A 376 -23.51 -6.43 -30.81
CA ALA A 376 -23.45 -5.79 -29.49
C ALA A 376 -23.16 -6.82 -28.41
N PRO A 377 -22.38 -6.45 -27.37
CA PRO A 377 -21.69 -5.19 -27.16
C PRO A 377 -20.46 -5.00 -28.04
N ILE A 378 -20.01 -6.05 -28.73
CA ILE A 378 -18.88 -6.06 -29.65
C ILE A 378 -19.35 -5.68 -31.06
N ASP A 379 -18.53 -4.92 -31.76
CA ASP A 379 -18.77 -4.61 -33.18
C ASP A 379 -18.52 -5.85 -34.04
N ASP A 380 -19.53 -6.16 -34.86
CA ASP A 380 -19.48 -7.19 -35.88
C ASP A 380 -20.07 -6.61 -37.17
N THR A 381 -19.23 -6.28 -38.10
CA THR A 381 -19.62 -5.69 -39.42
C THR A 381 -20.42 -6.67 -40.26
N GLU A 382 -20.32 -7.98 -40.01
CA GLU A 382 -21.04 -9.04 -40.73
C GLU A 382 -22.17 -9.64 -39.90
N HIS A 383 -22.66 -8.92 -38.90
CA HIS A 383 -23.64 -9.42 -37.93
C HIS A 383 -24.91 -10.04 -38.55
N HIS A 384 -25.31 -9.60 -39.73
CA HIS A 384 -26.42 -10.20 -40.47
C HIS A 384 -26.12 -11.66 -40.84
N LYS A 385 -24.94 -11.88 -41.43
CA LYS A 385 -24.45 -13.19 -41.86
C LYS A 385 -24.19 -14.09 -40.62
N THR A 386 -23.53 -13.48 -39.61
CA THR A 386 -23.26 -14.16 -38.33
C THR A 386 -24.55 -14.64 -37.67
N ALA A 387 -25.60 -13.82 -37.64
CA ALA A 387 -26.89 -14.22 -37.04
C ALA A 387 -27.57 -15.37 -37.77
N VAL A 388 -27.59 -15.35 -39.12
CA VAL A 388 -28.19 -16.44 -39.91
C VAL A 388 -27.39 -17.74 -39.73
N ARG A 389 -26.05 -17.67 -39.80
CA ARG A 389 -25.18 -18.84 -39.58
C ARG A 389 -25.37 -19.39 -38.16
N THR A 390 -25.44 -18.53 -37.12
CA THR A 390 -25.75 -18.96 -35.75
C THR A 390 -27.07 -19.69 -35.66
N GLY A 391 -28.12 -19.16 -36.30
CA GLY A 391 -29.43 -19.84 -36.37
C GLY A 391 -29.36 -21.24 -36.96
N LEU A 392 -28.59 -21.41 -38.06
CA LEU A 392 -28.36 -22.74 -38.67
C LEU A 392 -27.57 -23.69 -37.75
N GLU A 393 -26.54 -23.19 -37.09
CA GLU A 393 -25.76 -23.97 -36.11
C GLU A 393 -26.57 -24.35 -34.86
N MET A 394 -27.49 -23.52 -34.41
CA MET A 394 -28.45 -23.84 -33.36
C MET A 394 -29.34 -25.02 -33.75
N LEU A 395 -29.85 -25.03 -35.00
CA LEU A 395 -30.66 -26.14 -35.51
C LEU A 395 -29.86 -27.44 -35.48
N LYS A 396 -28.63 -27.46 -36.00
CA LYS A 396 -27.74 -28.63 -35.96
C LYS A 396 -27.47 -29.10 -34.52
N ALA A 397 -27.30 -28.15 -33.59
CA ALA A 397 -27.09 -28.45 -32.17
C ALA A 397 -28.34 -29.12 -31.54
N VAL A 398 -29.55 -28.67 -31.91
CA VAL A 398 -30.79 -29.31 -31.48
C VAL A 398 -30.93 -30.71 -32.05
N GLU A 399 -30.58 -30.94 -33.32
CA GLU A 399 -30.56 -32.30 -33.93
C GLU A 399 -29.63 -33.24 -33.13
N LYS A 400 -28.43 -32.81 -32.84
CA LYS A 400 -27.47 -33.56 -32.01
C LYS A 400 -27.95 -33.77 -30.57
N PHE A 401 -28.68 -32.82 -30.01
CA PHE A 401 -29.32 -32.98 -28.72
C PHE A 401 -30.43 -34.04 -28.77
N ASN A 402 -31.23 -34.05 -29.84
CA ASN A 402 -32.29 -35.05 -30.07
C ASN A 402 -31.75 -36.49 -30.15
N GLU A 403 -30.57 -36.71 -30.74
CA GLU A 403 -29.93 -38.04 -30.74
C GLU A 403 -29.77 -38.55 -29.30
N LYS A 404 -29.37 -37.70 -28.36
CA LYS A 404 -29.15 -38.06 -26.97
C LYS A 404 -30.45 -38.37 -26.24
N ILE A 405 -31.46 -37.50 -26.34
CA ILE A 405 -32.73 -37.67 -25.61
C ILE A 405 -33.53 -38.83 -26.17
N THR A 406 -33.45 -39.07 -27.48
CA THR A 406 -34.10 -40.23 -28.14
C THR A 406 -33.46 -41.55 -27.68
N ALA A 407 -32.14 -41.59 -27.49
CA ALA A 407 -31.46 -42.74 -26.91
C ALA A 407 -31.89 -43.00 -25.44
N GLU A 408 -32.38 -41.99 -24.74
CA GLU A 408 -32.97 -42.12 -23.41
C GLU A 408 -34.48 -42.48 -23.46
N GLY A 409 -35.02 -42.75 -24.65
CA GLY A 409 -36.44 -43.08 -24.83
C GLY A 409 -37.40 -41.89 -24.72
N ARG A 410 -36.90 -40.67 -24.91
CA ARG A 410 -37.71 -39.45 -24.87
C ARG A 410 -38.09 -38.95 -26.25
N PRO A 411 -39.23 -38.26 -26.42
CA PRO A 411 -39.62 -37.72 -27.71
C PRO A 411 -38.64 -36.62 -28.14
N PRO A 412 -38.33 -36.51 -29.44
CA PRO A 412 -37.50 -35.41 -29.94
C PRO A 412 -38.22 -34.07 -29.84
N VAL A 413 -37.43 -33.02 -29.74
CA VAL A 413 -37.89 -31.60 -29.71
C VAL A 413 -37.48 -30.90 -30.99
N GLY A 414 -38.22 -29.87 -31.35
CA GLY A 414 -37.87 -28.94 -32.44
C GLY A 414 -37.50 -27.58 -31.93
N MET A 415 -37.00 -26.74 -32.83
CA MET A 415 -36.76 -25.34 -32.59
C MET A 415 -37.39 -24.50 -33.69
N GLY A 416 -38.07 -23.42 -33.35
CA GLY A 416 -38.40 -22.33 -34.26
C GLY A 416 -37.50 -21.14 -33.99
N ALA A 417 -36.97 -20.49 -35.01
CA ALA A 417 -36.15 -19.27 -34.84
C ALA A 417 -36.53 -18.19 -35.84
N GLY A 418 -36.61 -16.94 -35.37
CA GLY A 418 -36.93 -15.77 -36.17
C GLY A 418 -35.82 -14.71 -36.02
N ILE A 419 -35.23 -14.33 -37.13
CA ILE A 419 -34.14 -13.36 -37.18
C ILE A 419 -34.61 -12.10 -37.91
N ASN A 420 -34.31 -10.94 -37.32
CA ASN A 420 -34.52 -9.63 -37.97
C ASN A 420 -33.39 -8.67 -37.62
N SER A 421 -33.01 -7.84 -38.58
CA SER A 421 -31.94 -6.85 -38.38
C SER A 421 -32.50 -5.44 -38.42
N GLY A 422 -31.89 -4.53 -37.68
CA GLY A 422 -32.27 -3.12 -37.66
C GLY A 422 -31.82 -2.41 -36.37
N LEU A 423 -32.24 -1.16 -36.25
CA LEU A 423 -31.88 -0.33 -35.11
C LEU A 423 -32.49 -0.85 -33.80
N GLY A 424 -31.63 -0.97 -32.78
CA GLY A 424 -31.99 -1.29 -31.40
C GLY A 424 -31.41 -0.28 -30.42
N TYR A 425 -32.09 -0.10 -29.28
CA TYR A 425 -31.65 0.68 -28.15
C TYR A 425 -31.20 -0.30 -27.07
N LEU A 426 -29.89 -0.33 -26.76
CA LEU A 426 -29.27 -1.25 -25.84
C LEU A 426 -28.82 -0.52 -24.58
N GLY A 427 -28.94 -1.14 -23.43
CA GLY A 427 -28.49 -0.59 -22.17
C GLY A 427 -29.11 -1.26 -20.97
N GLU A 428 -28.74 -0.78 -19.79
CA GLU A 428 -29.39 -1.20 -18.55
C GLU A 428 -30.82 -0.63 -18.47
N MET A 429 -31.79 -1.51 -18.30
CA MET A 429 -33.22 -1.19 -18.23
C MET A 429 -33.88 -1.89 -17.07
N GLY A 430 -34.87 -1.22 -16.45
CA GLY A 430 -35.61 -1.76 -15.33
C GLY A 430 -35.94 -0.72 -14.27
N SER A 431 -36.27 -1.19 -13.07
CA SER A 431 -36.49 -0.34 -11.91
C SER A 431 -35.16 -0.09 -11.16
N THR A 432 -35.20 0.84 -10.19
CA THR A 432 -34.03 1.09 -9.31
C THR A 432 -33.59 -0.14 -8.50
N GLU A 433 -34.49 -1.08 -8.26
CA GLU A 433 -34.22 -2.30 -7.49
C GLU A 433 -33.89 -3.51 -8.37
N ARG A 434 -34.37 -3.52 -9.62
CA ARG A 434 -34.13 -4.64 -10.57
C ARG A 434 -33.96 -4.10 -11.97
N HIS A 435 -32.73 -4.11 -12.42
CA HIS A 435 -32.33 -3.75 -13.77
C HIS A 435 -31.53 -4.88 -14.42
N SER A 436 -31.58 -4.97 -15.72
CA SER A 436 -30.83 -5.91 -16.54
C SER A 436 -30.42 -5.23 -17.85
N TYR A 437 -29.37 -5.72 -18.46
CA TYR A 437 -29.02 -5.30 -19.82
C TYR A 437 -30.06 -5.85 -20.78
N ASP A 438 -30.71 -4.97 -21.53
CA ASP A 438 -31.80 -5.32 -22.43
C ASP A 438 -31.74 -4.52 -23.75
N VAL A 439 -32.60 -4.87 -24.65
CA VAL A 439 -32.70 -4.28 -25.97
C VAL A 439 -34.15 -3.95 -26.26
N LEU A 440 -34.39 -2.71 -26.76
CA LEU A 440 -35.69 -2.23 -27.19
C LEU A 440 -35.61 -1.74 -28.65
N GLY A 441 -36.73 -1.87 -29.35
CA GLY A 441 -36.84 -1.36 -30.71
C GLY A 441 -37.90 -2.09 -31.55
N ASP A 442 -38.30 -1.49 -32.64
CA ASP A 442 -39.26 -2.09 -33.60
C ASP A 442 -38.67 -3.36 -34.25
N SER A 443 -37.34 -3.38 -34.48
CA SER A 443 -36.61 -4.54 -34.97
C SER A 443 -36.71 -5.75 -34.05
N VAL A 444 -36.74 -5.52 -32.71
CA VAL A 444 -36.91 -6.57 -31.69
C VAL A 444 -38.30 -7.17 -31.74
N SER A 445 -39.34 -6.32 -31.74
CA SER A 445 -40.76 -6.74 -31.87
C SER A 445 -41.00 -7.49 -33.18
N THR A 446 -40.34 -7.08 -34.25
CA THR A 446 -40.43 -7.73 -35.56
C THR A 446 -39.81 -9.13 -35.51
N ALA A 447 -38.63 -9.30 -34.92
CA ALA A 447 -37.98 -10.61 -34.81
C ALA A 447 -38.85 -11.62 -34.01
N ALA A 448 -39.46 -11.19 -32.89
CA ALA A 448 -40.37 -12.01 -32.11
C ALA A 448 -41.62 -12.45 -32.91
N ARG A 449 -42.15 -11.56 -33.74
CA ARG A 449 -43.27 -11.89 -34.62
C ARG A 449 -42.90 -12.86 -35.73
N ILE A 450 -41.73 -12.72 -36.32
CA ILE A 450 -41.20 -13.65 -37.33
C ILE A 450 -41.01 -15.03 -36.71
N GLU A 451 -40.49 -15.10 -35.50
CA GLU A 451 -40.35 -16.41 -34.79
C GLU A 451 -41.75 -17.07 -34.61
N SER A 452 -42.76 -16.34 -34.12
CA SER A 452 -44.08 -16.90 -33.88
C SER A 452 -44.76 -17.46 -35.14
N LYS A 453 -44.37 -17.00 -36.33
CA LYS A 453 -44.82 -17.49 -37.63
C LYS A 453 -44.16 -18.76 -38.09
N CYS A 454 -43.03 -19.14 -37.49
CA CYS A 454 -42.38 -20.40 -37.83
C CYS A 454 -43.32 -21.63 -37.69
N LYS A 455 -44.17 -21.65 -36.67
CA LYS A 455 -45.13 -22.72 -36.46
C LYS A 455 -46.23 -22.73 -37.53
N GLU A 456 -46.70 -21.56 -37.92
CA GLU A 456 -47.78 -21.40 -38.91
C GLU A 456 -47.37 -21.87 -40.29
N TYR A 457 -46.13 -21.55 -40.71
CA TYR A 457 -45.59 -21.91 -42.02
C TYR A 457 -44.80 -23.24 -42.04
N GLY A 458 -44.68 -23.91 -40.90
CA GLY A 458 -43.93 -25.18 -40.80
C GLY A 458 -42.42 -25.02 -41.00
N CYS A 459 -41.89 -23.78 -40.85
CA CYS A 459 -40.50 -23.47 -41.03
C CYS A 459 -39.74 -23.51 -39.70
N VAL A 460 -38.46 -23.88 -39.71
CA VAL A 460 -37.60 -23.94 -38.52
C VAL A 460 -36.80 -22.64 -38.33
N LEU A 461 -36.52 -21.91 -39.42
CA LEU A 461 -35.79 -20.64 -39.39
C LEU A 461 -36.42 -19.68 -40.38
N LEU A 462 -36.87 -18.53 -39.91
CA LEU A 462 -37.37 -17.42 -40.70
C LEU A 462 -36.53 -16.18 -40.51
N VAL A 463 -36.30 -15.43 -41.59
CA VAL A 463 -35.58 -14.15 -41.57
C VAL A 463 -36.45 -13.05 -42.11
N GLY A 464 -36.34 -11.85 -41.56
CA GLY A 464 -36.98 -10.65 -42.07
C GLY A 464 -36.23 -10.06 -43.25
N GLU A 465 -36.93 -9.17 -43.97
CA GLU A 465 -36.48 -8.53 -45.21
C GLU A 465 -35.09 -7.86 -45.06
N ASN A 466 -34.83 -7.10 -43.99
CA ASN A 466 -33.55 -6.43 -43.79
C ASN A 466 -32.39 -7.43 -43.68
N THR A 467 -32.59 -8.56 -42.98
CA THR A 467 -31.57 -9.59 -42.83
C THR A 467 -31.37 -10.31 -44.19
N TYR A 468 -32.46 -10.61 -44.93
CA TYR A 468 -32.40 -11.19 -46.25
C TYR A 468 -31.64 -10.32 -47.22
N ASP A 469 -31.94 -9.01 -47.31
CA ASP A 469 -31.31 -8.08 -48.25
C ASP A 469 -29.81 -7.98 -48.01
N ALA A 470 -29.36 -8.09 -46.77
CA ALA A 470 -27.95 -8.06 -46.39
C ALA A 470 -27.19 -9.38 -46.63
N THR A 471 -27.92 -10.53 -46.80
CA THR A 471 -27.31 -11.85 -46.79
C THR A 471 -27.75 -12.75 -47.97
N LYS A 472 -28.53 -12.20 -48.91
CA LYS A 472 -29.08 -12.95 -50.05
C LYS A 472 -28.03 -13.58 -51.00
N ASP A 473 -26.82 -13.06 -50.97
CA ASP A 473 -25.70 -13.52 -51.77
C ASP A 473 -24.86 -14.61 -51.01
N ASP A 474 -25.12 -14.80 -49.73
CA ASP A 474 -24.43 -15.76 -48.85
C ASP A 474 -25.24 -17.04 -48.59
N PHE A 475 -26.58 -16.94 -48.59
CA PHE A 475 -27.47 -18.07 -48.29
C PHE A 475 -28.57 -18.24 -49.33
N MET A 476 -28.98 -19.49 -49.51
CA MET A 476 -30.13 -19.79 -50.38
C MET A 476 -31.42 -19.59 -49.58
N TYR A 477 -32.32 -18.80 -50.12
CA TYR A 477 -33.60 -18.44 -49.49
C TYR A 477 -34.81 -18.81 -50.32
N LEU A 478 -35.91 -19.09 -49.61
CA LEU A 478 -37.22 -19.17 -50.23
C LEU A 478 -38.15 -18.11 -49.61
N LYS A 479 -38.77 -17.28 -50.41
CA LYS A 479 -39.79 -16.32 -49.93
C LYS A 479 -41.02 -17.09 -49.46
N ILE A 480 -41.45 -16.78 -48.23
CA ILE A 480 -42.61 -17.47 -47.61
C ILE A 480 -43.86 -16.60 -47.71
N ASP A 481 -43.83 -15.33 -47.19
CA ASP A 481 -45.02 -14.49 -47.13
C ASP A 481 -44.65 -13.01 -46.89
N GLU A 482 -45.63 -12.18 -46.75
CA GLU A 482 -45.53 -10.77 -46.34
C GLU A 482 -46.40 -10.52 -45.13
N LEU A 483 -45.79 -10.24 -43.98
CA LEU A 483 -46.47 -10.04 -42.71
C LEU A 483 -46.92 -8.59 -42.54
N ALA A 484 -48.22 -8.41 -42.27
CA ALA A 484 -48.75 -7.13 -41.83
C ALA A 484 -48.25 -6.81 -40.40
N VAL A 485 -47.56 -5.68 -40.24
CA VAL A 485 -47.03 -5.22 -38.96
C VAL A 485 -47.89 -4.11 -38.43
N LYS A 486 -48.44 -4.25 -37.23
CA LYS A 486 -49.31 -3.24 -36.58
C LYS A 486 -48.54 -1.90 -36.51
N GLY A 487 -49.07 -0.84 -37.13
CA GLY A 487 -48.45 0.48 -37.15
C GLY A 487 -47.55 0.75 -38.35
N LYS A 488 -47.41 -0.20 -39.30
CA LYS A 488 -46.72 0.03 -40.61
C LYS A 488 -47.72 -0.11 -41.72
N SER A 489 -47.58 0.75 -42.72
CA SER A 489 -48.41 0.75 -43.93
C SER A 489 -47.98 -0.29 -44.98
N VAL A 490 -46.76 -0.83 -44.83
CA VAL A 490 -46.15 -1.82 -45.73
C VAL A 490 -45.86 -3.08 -44.93
N GLY A 491 -46.19 -4.24 -45.45
CA GLY A 491 -45.88 -5.55 -44.89
C GLY A 491 -44.38 -5.80 -44.90
N ILE A 492 -43.89 -6.67 -44.03
CA ILE A 492 -42.52 -7.11 -43.99
C ILE A 492 -42.41 -8.50 -44.65
N ARG A 493 -41.62 -8.62 -45.71
CA ARG A 493 -41.35 -9.90 -46.38
C ARG A 493 -40.54 -10.82 -45.50
N ILE A 494 -40.93 -12.06 -45.43
CA ILE A 494 -40.23 -13.11 -44.67
C ILE A 494 -39.75 -14.23 -45.58
N TYR A 495 -38.60 -14.76 -45.22
CA TYR A 495 -37.91 -15.80 -45.97
C TYR A 495 -37.47 -16.95 -45.07
N THR A 496 -37.47 -18.17 -45.58
CA THR A 496 -36.80 -19.29 -44.88
C THR A 496 -35.42 -19.52 -45.54
N VAL A 497 -34.49 -19.96 -44.72
CA VAL A 497 -33.13 -20.30 -45.14
C VAL A 497 -33.11 -21.79 -45.50
N LEU A 498 -32.66 -22.10 -46.73
CA LEU A 498 -32.58 -23.48 -47.21
C LEU A 498 -31.19 -24.10 -46.98
N SER A 499 -30.14 -23.36 -47.28
CA SER A 499 -28.74 -23.77 -47.01
C SER A 499 -27.80 -22.57 -47.01
N ASP A 500 -26.60 -22.77 -46.46
CA ASP A 500 -25.42 -21.93 -46.68
C ASP A 500 -24.92 -22.18 -48.13
N MET A 501 -24.46 -21.11 -48.81
CA MET A 501 -23.90 -21.24 -50.18
C MET A 501 -22.38 -21.42 -50.19
N GLU A 502 -21.74 -21.49 -49.00
CA GLU A 502 -20.31 -21.83 -48.84
C GLU A 502 -20.04 -23.29 -48.97
#